data_cde99fcf7e8bba6cbad662e1f2e9ecbd
#
_entry.id   cde99fcf7e8bba6cbad662e1f2e9ecbd
#
_cell.length_a   1.000
_cell.length_b   1.000
_cell.length_c   1.000
_cell.angle_alpha   90.00
_cell.angle_beta   90.00
_cell.angle_gamma   90.00
#
_symmetry.space_group_name_H-M   'P 1'
#
loop_
_entity.id
_entity.type
_entity.pdbx_description
1 polymer ?
#
loop_
_entity_poly.entity_id
_entity_poly.type
_entity_poly.pdbx_seq_one_letter_code
_entity_poly.pdbx_strand_id
1 'polypeptide(L)'
;MDIQKERQTMTSKELLYVKTVADEKNISRAAKKLFIAQPSLSQSIQRIEDSVGLPLFNRTAGGLTLTFAGERYYHMAVQVLKIYQDF
;
A
#
# COMPACT_ATOMS: atom_id res chain seq x y z
N MET A 1 14.95 24.50 1.76
CA MET A 1 13.92 23.59 2.27
C MET A 1 13.49 22.59 1.22
N ASP A 2 13.35 21.37 1.62
CA ASP A 2 13.10 20.32 0.67
C ASP A 2 11.71 19.69 0.91
N ILE A 3 10.70 20.39 0.44
CA ILE A 3 9.32 19.96 0.61
C ILE A 3 9.05 18.66 -0.13
N GLN A 4 9.69 18.49 -1.28
CA GLN A 4 9.45 17.31 -2.09
C GLN A 4 9.93 16.03 -1.42
N LYS A 5 11.01 16.13 -0.66
CA LYS A 5 11.54 14.99 0.05
C LYS A 5 10.55 14.45 1.05
N GLU A 6 9.80 15.35 1.68
CA GLU A 6 8.82 14.95 2.68
C GLU A 6 7.53 14.44 2.05
N ARG A 7 7.35 14.65 0.75
CA ARG A 7 6.11 14.27 0.07
C ARG A 7 6.28 13.13 -0.89
N GLN A 8 7.42 12.45 -0.83
CA GLN A 8 7.70 11.38 -1.77
C GLN A 8 7.22 10.05 -1.26
N THR A 9 5.97 9.99 -0.82
CA THR A 9 5.49 8.79 -0.19
C THR A 9 4.39 8.11 -0.95
N MET A 10 3.97 8.69 -2.09
CA MET A 10 2.84 8.15 -2.82
C MET A 10 3.13 8.01 -4.29
N THR A 11 4.03 7.09 -4.61
CA THR A 11 4.26 6.74 -6.00
C THR A 11 3.17 5.78 -6.45
N SER A 12 2.97 5.69 -7.76
CA SER A 12 1.98 4.76 -8.31
C SER A 12 2.29 3.33 -7.91
N LYS A 13 3.56 2.99 -7.79
CA LYS A 13 3.99 1.67 -7.36
C LYS A 13 3.55 1.40 -5.92
N GLU A 14 3.71 2.38 -5.03
CA GLU A 14 3.31 2.23 -3.65
C GLU A 14 1.79 2.11 -3.52
N LEU A 15 1.07 2.91 -4.29
CA LEU A 15 -0.39 2.81 -4.30
C LEU A 15 -0.83 1.42 -4.75
N LEU A 16 -0.19 0.89 -5.76
CA LEU A 16 -0.52 -0.45 -6.26
C LEU A 16 -0.22 -1.52 -5.20
N TYR A 17 0.90 -1.38 -4.50
CA TYR A 17 1.27 -2.33 -3.45
C TYR A 17 0.22 -2.36 -2.34
N VAL A 18 -0.15 -1.20 -1.82
CA VAL A 18 -1.14 -1.13 -0.74
C VAL A 18 -2.49 -1.66 -1.22
N LYS A 19 -2.90 -1.26 -2.43
CA LYS A 19 -4.18 -1.73 -2.97
C LYS A 19 -4.19 -3.26 -3.10
N THR A 20 -3.12 -3.83 -3.63
CA THR A 20 -3.08 -5.27 -3.85
C THR A 20 -3.09 -6.03 -2.53
N VAL A 21 -2.33 -5.57 -1.54
CA VAL A 21 -2.34 -6.19 -0.22
C VAL A 21 -3.74 -6.10 0.41
N ALA A 22 -4.39 -4.97 0.27
CA ALA A 22 -5.73 -4.78 0.83
C ALA A 22 -6.75 -5.70 0.14
N ASP A 23 -6.68 -5.80 -1.17
CA ASP A 23 -7.61 -6.64 -1.93
C ASP A 23 -7.42 -8.13 -1.60
N GLU A 24 -6.16 -8.55 -1.47
CA GLU A 24 -5.86 -9.96 -1.21
C GLU A 24 -6.01 -10.33 0.26
N LYS A 25 -5.89 -9.36 1.14
CA LYS A 25 -5.93 -9.58 2.60
C LYS A 25 -4.88 -10.57 3.08
N ASN A 26 -3.84 -10.73 2.28
CA ASN A 26 -2.80 -11.73 2.52
C ASN A 26 -1.54 -11.29 1.79
N ILE A 27 -0.45 -11.14 2.56
CA ILE A 27 0.78 -10.59 2.00
C ILE A 27 1.42 -11.54 0.98
N SER A 28 1.33 -12.85 1.24
CA SER A 28 1.92 -13.84 0.34
C SER A 28 1.22 -13.86 -1.00
N ARG A 29 -0.12 -13.82 -0.99
CA ARG A 29 -0.87 -13.79 -2.24
C ARG A 29 -0.66 -12.48 -3.00
N ALA A 30 -0.59 -11.37 -2.26
CA ALA A 30 -0.32 -10.08 -2.89
C ALA A 30 1.04 -10.08 -3.57
N ALA A 31 2.06 -10.63 -2.90
CA ALA A 31 3.40 -10.70 -3.47
C ALA A 31 3.42 -11.51 -4.76
N LYS A 32 2.71 -12.64 -4.78
CA LYS A 32 2.60 -13.46 -5.99
C LYS A 32 1.95 -12.68 -7.11
N LYS A 33 0.88 -11.96 -6.79
CA LYS A 33 0.16 -11.18 -7.79
C LYS A 33 1.02 -10.07 -8.37
N LEU A 34 1.90 -9.52 -7.55
CA LEU A 34 2.79 -8.43 -7.94
C LEU A 34 4.12 -8.94 -8.52
N PHE A 35 4.33 -10.25 -8.53
CA PHE A 35 5.56 -10.88 -9.05
C PHE A 35 6.80 -10.40 -8.30
N ILE A 36 6.68 -10.28 -6.98
CA ILE A 36 7.82 -9.92 -6.13
C ILE A 36 7.89 -10.87 -4.96
N ALA A 37 9.06 -10.88 -4.29
CA ALA A 37 9.27 -11.71 -3.11
C ALA A 37 8.47 -11.15 -1.94
N GLN A 38 7.93 -12.03 -1.12
CA GLN A 38 7.14 -11.61 0.05
C GLN A 38 7.93 -10.70 0.99
N PRO A 39 9.20 -11.00 1.34
CA PRO A 39 9.94 -10.08 2.22
C PRO A 39 10.08 -8.68 1.62
N SER A 40 10.23 -8.59 0.31
CA SER A 40 10.34 -7.29 -0.35
C SER A 40 9.05 -6.50 -0.22
N LEU A 41 7.91 -7.17 -0.40
CA LEU A 41 6.62 -6.51 -0.25
C LEU A 41 6.39 -6.08 1.18
N SER A 42 6.71 -6.94 2.15
CA SER A 42 6.57 -6.61 3.57
C SER A 42 7.37 -5.38 3.93
N GLN A 43 8.61 -5.29 3.45
CA GLN A 43 9.46 -4.14 3.72
C GLN A 43 8.91 -2.88 3.06
N SER A 44 8.37 -3.01 1.84
CA SER A 44 7.79 -1.87 1.15
C SER A 44 6.57 -1.34 1.90
N ILE A 45 5.70 -2.23 2.37
CA ILE A 45 4.53 -1.82 3.15
C ILE A 45 4.97 -1.11 4.43
N GLN A 46 5.99 -1.64 5.10
CA GLN A 46 6.50 -1.02 6.32
C GLN A 46 7.02 0.39 6.05
N ARG A 47 7.77 0.56 4.96
CA ARG A 47 8.29 1.88 4.60
C ARG A 47 7.16 2.86 4.29
N ILE A 48 6.11 2.38 3.62
CA ILE A 48 4.96 3.23 3.31
C ILE A 48 4.29 3.67 4.61
N GLU A 49 4.06 2.74 5.53
CA GLU A 49 3.45 3.07 6.81
C GLU A 49 4.32 4.05 7.59
N ASP A 50 5.63 3.85 7.58
CA ASP A 50 6.55 4.77 8.26
C ASP A 50 6.49 6.17 7.66
N SER A 51 6.38 6.26 6.34
CA SER A 51 6.29 7.55 5.65
C SER A 51 4.98 8.26 5.93
N VAL A 52 3.89 7.51 5.98
CA VAL A 52 2.57 8.07 6.31
C VAL A 52 2.50 8.46 7.78
N GLY A 53 3.22 7.73 8.63
CA GLY A 53 3.22 7.98 10.06
C GLY A 53 2.10 7.26 10.79
N LEU A 54 1.39 6.36 10.11
CA LEU A 54 0.27 5.62 10.68
C LEU A 54 0.25 4.22 10.11
N PRO A 55 -0.16 3.23 10.89
CA PRO A 55 -0.36 1.90 10.34
C PRO A 55 -1.54 1.92 9.36
N LEU A 56 -1.39 1.24 8.26
CA LEU A 56 -2.45 1.10 7.26
C LEU A 56 -3.17 -0.22 7.39
N PHE A 57 -2.54 -1.20 8.03
CA PHE A 57 -3.09 -2.54 8.15
C PHE A 57 -3.08 -3.00 9.59
N ASN A 58 -4.14 -3.74 9.96
CA ASN A 58 -4.19 -4.54 11.19
C ASN A 58 -3.91 -5.99 10.84
N ARG A 59 -3.13 -6.66 11.66
CA ARG A 59 -2.88 -8.09 11.50
C ARG A 59 -3.86 -8.84 12.39
N THR A 60 -4.64 -9.73 11.78
CA THR A 60 -5.61 -10.54 12.50
C THR A 60 -5.35 -12.01 12.21
N ALA A 61 -6.01 -12.89 12.95
CA ALA A 61 -5.90 -14.33 12.73
C ALA A 61 -6.38 -14.73 11.32
N GLY A 62 -7.31 -13.98 10.76
CA GLY A 62 -7.85 -14.26 9.43
C GLY A 62 -7.12 -13.54 8.30
N GLY A 63 -6.05 -12.81 8.59
CA GLY A 63 -5.30 -12.08 7.59
C GLY A 63 -5.16 -10.62 7.94
N LEU A 64 -5.07 -9.78 6.92
CA LEU A 64 -4.91 -8.34 7.09
C LEU A 64 -6.22 -7.62 6.83
N THR A 65 -6.48 -6.61 7.64
CA THR A 65 -7.59 -5.70 7.41
C THR A 65 -7.06 -4.28 7.43
N LEU A 66 -7.81 -3.34 6.87
CA LEU A 66 -7.38 -1.94 6.82
C LEU A 66 -7.71 -1.24 8.12
N THR A 67 -6.79 -0.39 8.57
CA THR A 67 -7.10 0.60 9.61
C THR A 67 -7.95 1.72 9.00
N PHE A 68 -8.40 2.66 9.82
CA PHE A 68 -9.09 3.84 9.29
C PHE A 68 -8.19 4.58 8.29
N ALA A 69 -6.92 4.79 8.66
CA ALA A 69 -5.97 5.44 7.76
C ALA A 69 -5.77 4.61 6.49
N GLY A 70 -5.73 3.28 6.64
CA GLY A 70 -5.60 2.38 5.50
C GLY A 70 -6.77 2.47 4.55
N GLU A 71 -7.99 2.61 5.06
CA GLU A 71 -9.16 2.76 4.20
C GLU A 71 -9.09 4.04 3.39
N ARG A 72 -8.67 5.13 4.01
CA ARG A 72 -8.52 6.38 3.29
C ARG A 72 -7.44 6.29 2.21
N TYR A 73 -6.33 5.66 2.55
CA TYR A 73 -5.25 5.44 1.58
C TYR A 73 -5.75 4.57 0.42
N TYR A 74 -6.46 3.51 0.74
CA TYR A 74 -6.99 2.59 -0.26
C TYR A 74 -7.92 3.30 -1.24
N HIS A 75 -8.87 4.09 -0.72
CA HIS A 75 -9.79 4.81 -1.60
C HIS A 75 -9.06 5.75 -2.53
N MET A 76 -8.06 6.45 -2.01
CA MET A 76 -7.25 7.31 -2.86
C MET A 76 -6.49 6.51 -3.91
N ALA A 77 -5.91 5.39 -3.50
CA ALA A 77 -5.13 4.55 -4.40
C ALA A 77 -6.00 4.04 -5.56
N VAL A 78 -7.22 3.59 -5.26
CA VAL A 78 -8.15 3.12 -6.28
C VAL A 78 -8.41 4.21 -7.31
N GLN A 79 -8.67 5.43 -6.85
CA GLN A 79 -8.98 6.54 -7.75
C GLN A 79 -7.79 6.94 -8.60
N VAL A 80 -6.62 7.06 -7.98
CA VAL A 80 -5.41 7.46 -8.71
C VAL A 80 -5.03 6.40 -9.74
N LEU A 81 -5.05 5.12 -9.34
CA LEU A 81 -4.69 4.05 -10.26
C LEU A 81 -5.67 3.93 -11.41
N LYS A 82 -6.94 4.23 -11.18
CA LYS A 82 -7.92 4.24 -12.25
C LYS A 82 -7.60 5.32 -13.27
N ILE A 83 -7.16 6.49 -12.83
CA ILE A 83 -6.76 7.57 -13.73
C ILE A 83 -5.61 7.10 -14.62
N TYR A 84 -4.62 6.43 -14.04
CA TYR A 84 -3.52 5.88 -14.81
C TYR A 84 -4.02 4.90 -15.87
N GLN A 85 -4.93 4.03 -15.50
CA GLN A 85 -5.44 3.02 -16.43
C GLN A 85 -6.26 3.63 -17.55
N ASP A 86 -6.99 4.69 -17.25
CA ASP A 86 -7.86 5.34 -18.26
C ASP A 86 -7.07 6.20 -19.23
N PHE A 87 -5.83 6.50 -18.90
CA PHE A 87 -4.99 7.27 -19.78
C PHE A 87 -4.49 6.42 -20.93
#